data_8c5c9f39de2e1c5a9023e948e0654a3e
#
_entry.id   8c5c9f39de2e1c5a9023e948e0654a3e
#
_cell.length_a   1.000
_cell.length_b   1.000
_cell.length_c   1.000
_cell.angle_alpha   90.00
_cell.angle_beta   90.00
_cell.angle_gamma   90.00
#
_symmetry.space_group_name_H-M   'P 1'
#
loop_
_entity.id
_entity.type
_entity.pdbx_description
1 polymer ?
#
loop_
_entity_poly.entity_id
_entity_poly.type
_entity_poly.pdbx_seq_one_letter_code
_entity_poly.pdbx_strand_id
1 'polypeptide(L)'
;MSSTDTTTEAPRDERRDAEMARITDALGAAVLDSLVKANDDMWIRVSADAWRTTGETLKSLGYSYFCFLSGIDWLPSPFGKGEEDPTEPTPERDSTIKQGYTGGATRFQVIARVMQPFTSLGVNIKVDIDDSMAIDSWCSVYAGANWHERETHEMFGIGFNGHPDLRNMYLPSDFEGFPLRKDFPLLARIVKPWPGIVDVEPLPGDDEQEGEAS
;
A
#
# COMPACT_ATOMS: atom_id res chain seq x y z
N MET A 1 10.05 -42.33 -20.88
CA MET A 1 10.04 -42.09 -19.43
C MET A 1 9.09 -40.95 -19.19
N SER A 2 7.91 -41.27 -18.70
CA SER A 2 6.80 -40.32 -18.51
C SER A 2 7.01 -39.62 -17.18
N SER A 3 7.28 -38.33 -17.18
CA SER A 3 7.33 -37.51 -15.98
C SER A 3 5.91 -37.27 -15.52
N THR A 4 5.48 -37.95 -14.47
CA THR A 4 4.26 -37.64 -13.74
C THR A 4 4.50 -36.35 -12.97
N ASP A 5 3.96 -35.25 -13.49
CA ASP A 5 3.85 -33.97 -12.80
C ASP A 5 2.89 -34.18 -11.62
N THR A 6 3.44 -34.46 -10.45
CA THR A 6 2.66 -34.53 -9.22
C THR A 6 2.36 -33.09 -8.77
N THR A 7 1.25 -32.56 -9.23
CA THR A 7 0.72 -31.30 -8.69
C THR A 7 0.37 -31.56 -7.22
N THR A 8 1.26 -31.20 -6.32
CA THR A 8 1.01 -31.25 -4.88
C THR A 8 -0.06 -30.21 -4.57
N GLU A 9 -1.27 -30.66 -4.34
CA GLU A 9 -2.38 -29.79 -3.90
C GLU A 9 -1.97 -29.10 -2.60
N ALA A 10 -2.10 -27.76 -2.54
CA ALA A 10 -1.73 -27.02 -1.35
C ALA A 10 -2.52 -27.51 -0.13
N PRO A 11 -1.90 -27.61 1.06
CA PRO A 11 -2.58 -28.10 2.24
C PRO A 11 -3.80 -27.24 2.54
N ARG A 12 -4.96 -27.88 2.72
CA ARG A 12 -6.22 -27.20 3.09
C ARG A 12 -6.27 -26.97 4.59
N ASP A 13 -6.88 -25.88 5.00
CA ASP A 13 -7.17 -25.55 6.39
C ASP A 13 -8.68 -25.44 6.58
N GLU A 14 -9.30 -26.58 6.86
CA GLU A 14 -10.76 -26.68 6.97
C GLU A 14 -11.38 -25.69 7.95
N ARG A 15 -10.65 -25.35 9.03
CA ARG A 15 -11.11 -24.37 10.01
C ARG A 15 -11.17 -22.96 9.42
N ARG A 16 -10.13 -22.57 8.68
CA ARG A 16 -10.10 -21.26 8.01
C ARG A 16 -11.06 -21.20 6.84
N ASP A 17 -11.20 -22.30 6.10
CA ASP A 17 -12.19 -22.40 5.02
C ASP A 17 -13.61 -22.24 5.53
N ALA A 18 -13.96 -22.90 6.63
CA ALA A 18 -15.28 -22.75 7.26
C ALA A 18 -15.52 -21.33 7.80
N GLU A 19 -14.50 -20.72 8.37
CA GLU A 19 -14.61 -19.34 8.88
C GLU A 19 -14.70 -18.34 7.75
N MET A 20 -13.95 -18.52 6.65
CA MET A 20 -14.07 -17.71 5.46
C MET A 20 -15.48 -17.80 4.85
N ALA A 21 -16.04 -19.00 4.77
CA ALA A 21 -17.42 -19.17 4.32
C ALA A 21 -18.41 -18.40 5.20
N ARG A 22 -18.25 -18.44 6.53
CA ARG A 22 -19.07 -17.66 7.47
C ARG A 22 -18.97 -16.16 7.26
N ILE A 23 -17.76 -15.66 6.98
CA ILE A 23 -17.52 -14.24 6.70
C ILE A 23 -18.17 -13.85 5.36
N THR A 24 -17.94 -14.64 4.32
CA THR A 24 -18.49 -14.35 2.98
C THR A 24 -19.99 -14.43 2.94
N ASP A 25 -20.59 -15.36 3.67
CA ASP A 25 -22.06 -15.45 3.81
C ASP A 25 -22.64 -14.21 4.50
N ALA A 26 -21.97 -13.72 5.55
CA ALA A 26 -22.41 -12.54 6.29
C ALA A 26 -22.26 -11.24 5.51
N LEU A 27 -21.24 -11.12 4.66
CA LEU A 27 -20.94 -9.92 3.88
C LEU A 27 -21.59 -9.95 2.48
N GLY A 28 -21.90 -11.13 1.97
CA GLY A 28 -22.58 -11.31 0.68
C GLY A 28 -21.82 -10.67 -0.49
N ALA A 29 -22.54 -9.89 -1.28
CA ALA A 29 -21.99 -9.24 -2.48
C ALA A 29 -20.93 -8.17 -2.20
N ALA A 30 -20.70 -7.78 -0.95
CA ALA A 30 -19.64 -6.86 -0.59
C ALA A 30 -18.23 -7.46 -0.78
N VAL A 31 -18.10 -8.78 -0.73
CA VAL A 31 -16.81 -9.47 -0.94
C VAL A 31 -16.56 -9.61 -2.43
N LEU A 32 -15.51 -8.97 -2.90
CA LEU A 32 -15.07 -8.99 -4.31
C LEU A 32 -14.10 -10.14 -4.60
N ASP A 33 -13.28 -10.50 -3.61
CA ASP A 33 -12.32 -11.59 -3.71
C ASP A 33 -11.93 -12.08 -2.31
N SER A 34 -11.49 -13.34 -2.21
CA SER A 34 -11.07 -13.95 -0.95
C SER A 34 -9.96 -14.98 -1.17
N LEU A 35 -9.10 -15.13 -0.16
CA LEU A 35 -8.01 -16.09 -0.19
C LEU A 35 -7.79 -16.69 1.19
N VAL A 36 -7.72 -18.01 1.24
CA VAL A 36 -7.32 -18.76 2.42
C VAL A 36 -6.00 -19.48 2.13
N LYS A 37 -5.05 -19.33 3.03
CA LYS A 37 -3.81 -20.12 3.04
C LYS A 37 -3.71 -20.90 4.34
N ALA A 38 -3.24 -22.14 4.25
CA ALA A 38 -3.03 -22.95 5.42
C ALA A 38 -2.02 -22.30 6.38
N ASN A 39 -2.38 -22.22 7.65
CA ASN A 39 -1.56 -21.62 8.73
C ASN A 39 -1.21 -20.15 8.55
N ASP A 40 -1.93 -19.42 7.71
CA ASP A 40 -1.76 -17.98 7.50
C ASP A 40 -3.09 -17.25 7.79
N ASP A 41 -3.06 -15.92 7.83
CA ASP A 41 -4.27 -15.12 7.93
C ASP A 41 -5.13 -15.27 6.68
N MET A 42 -6.42 -15.17 6.88
CA MET A 42 -7.39 -15.07 5.79
C MET A 42 -7.34 -13.68 5.16
N TRP A 43 -7.66 -13.60 3.87
CA TRP A 43 -7.67 -12.35 3.12
C TRP A 43 -9.00 -12.16 2.41
N ILE A 44 -9.57 -10.98 2.52
CA ILE A 44 -10.75 -10.57 1.75
C ILE A 44 -10.53 -9.21 1.12
N ARG A 45 -11.11 -9.01 -0.05
CA ARG A 45 -11.23 -7.69 -0.66
C ARG A 45 -12.70 -7.33 -0.78
N VAL A 46 -13.04 -6.14 -0.32
CA VAL A 46 -14.43 -5.67 -0.24
C VAL A 46 -14.63 -4.40 -1.05
N SER A 47 -15.88 -4.11 -1.40
CA SER A 47 -16.25 -2.86 -2.06
C SER A 47 -16.13 -1.67 -1.10
N ALA A 48 -15.81 -0.48 -1.64
CA ALA A 48 -15.56 0.71 -0.84
C ALA A 48 -16.81 1.19 -0.07
N ASP A 49 -17.97 1.09 -0.68
CA ASP A 49 -19.26 1.41 -0.07
C ASP A 49 -19.65 0.50 1.11
N ALA A 50 -19.13 -0.73 1.12
CA ALA A 50 -19.36 -1.67 2.21
C ALA A 50 -18.27 -1.67 3.30
N TRP A 51 -17.26 -0.81 3.19
CA TRP A 51 -16.10 -0.79 4.10
C TRP A 51 -16.49 -0.72 5.57
N ARG A 52 -17.32 0.26 5.96
CA ARG A 52 -17.79 0.43 7.35
C ARG A 52 -18.61 -0.76 7.81
N THR A 53 -19.59 -1.17 7.01
CA THR A 53 -20.46 -2.31 7.30
C THR A 53 -19.67 -3.60 7.45
N THR A 54 -18.58 -3.75 6.68
CA THR A 54 -17.65 -4.89 6.83
C THR A 54 -17.02 -4.90 8.21
N GLY A 55 -16.52 -3.77 8.70
CA GLY A 55 -15.97 -3.67 10.06
C GLY A 55 -17.00 -4.00 11.14
N GLU A 56 -18.21 -3.49 11.03
CA GLU A 56 -19.33 -3.76 11.94
C GLU A 56 -19.70 -5.25 11.95
N THR A 57 -19.80 -5.85 10.77
CA THR A 57 -20.13 -7.28 10.61
C THR A 57 -19.04 -8.15 11.21
N LEU A 58 -17.77 -7.90 10.89
CA LEU A 58 -16.64 -8.65 11.46
C LEU A 58 -16.61 -8.55 12.99
N LYS A 59 -16.84 -7.37 13.54
CA LYS A 59 -16.94 -7.20 14.99
C LYS A 59 -18.05 -8.02 15.60
N SER A 60 -19.22 -8.08 14.96
CA SER A 60 -20.36 -8.90 15.40
C SER A 60 -20.07 -10.42 15.32
N LEU A 61 -19.23 -10.84 14.36
CA LEU A 61 -18.75 -12.21 14.20
C LEU A 61 -17.64 -12.59 15.21
N GLY A 62 -17.25 -11.67 16.12
CA GLY A 62 -16.27 -11.94 17.17
C GLY A 62 -14.84 -11.48 16.86
N TYR A 63 -14.61 -10.81 15.74
CA TYR A 63 -13.32 -10.17 15.41
C TYR A 63 -13.18 -8.85 16.18
N SER A 64 -13.05 -8.96 17.51
CA SER A 64 -13.07 -7.80 18.39
C SER A 64 -11.71 -7.15 18.58
N TYR A 65 -10.62 -7.84 18.26
CA TYR A 65 -9.27 -7.29 18.37
C TYR A 65 -8.84 -6.63 17.07
N PHE A 66 -8.69 -5.31 17.13
CA PHE A 66 -8.16 -4.52 16.04
C PHE A 66 -6.63 -4.53 16.09
N CYS A 67 -5.98 -4.97 15.00
CA CYS A 67 -4.53 -5.06 14.94
C CYS A 67 -3.91 -3.82 14.31
N PHE A 68 -4.34 -3.46 13.11
CA PHE A 68 -3.87 -2.27 12.40
C PHE A 68 -4.80 -1.89 11.25
N LEU A 69 -4.60 -0.68 10.75
CA LEU A 69 -5.08 -0.17 9.46
C LEU A 69 -3.96 0.67 8.84
N SER A 70 -3.73 0.56 7.55
CA SER A 70 -2.76 1.37 6.80
C SER A 70 -3.12 1.50 5.33
N GLY A 71 -2.54 2.49 4.66
CA GLY A 71 -2.59 2.61 3.21
C GLY A 71 -1.49 1.80 2.53
N ILE A 72 -1.72 1.43 1.28
CA ILE A 72 -0.72 0.84 0.40
C ILE A 72 -0.73 1.60 -0.92
N ASP A 73 0.45 2.01 -1.38
CA ASP A 73 0.68 2.49 -2.74
C ASP A 73 1.34 1.38 -3.56
N TRP A 74 0.64 0.86 -4.56
CA TRP A 74 1.11 -0.22 -5.42
C TRP A 74 1.93 0.25 -6.62
N LEU A 75 2.11 1.57 -6.76
CA LEU A 75 2.98 2.09 -7.83
C LEU A 75 4.39 1.53 -7.66
N PRO A 76 5.00 0.94 -8.69
CA PRO A 76 6.43 0.62 -8.67
C PRO A 76 7.24 1.88 -8.40
N SER A 77 8.34 1.76 -7.65
CA SER A 77 9.19 2.93 -7.36
C SER A 77 9.71 3.55 -8.66
N PRO A 78 9.44 4.83 -8.93
CA PRO A 78 9.94 5.49 -10.12
C PRO A 78 11.48 5.66 -10.10
N PHE A 79 12.08 5.52 -8.91
CA PHE A 79 13.53 5.68 -8.70
C PHE A 79 14.30 4.35 -8.65
N GLY A 80 13.62 3.21 -8.90
CA GLY A 80 14.25 1.89 -8.84
C GLY A 80 14.50 1.38 -7.42
N LYS A 81 15.34 0.35 -7.28
CA LYS A 81 15.68 -0.31 -6.01
C LYS A 81 17.14 -0.16 -5.61
N GLY A 82 17.94 0.55 -6.36
CA GLY A 82 19.36 0.72 -6.13
C GLY A 82 19.87 2.06 -6.62
N GLU A 83 21.11 2.34 -6.31
CA GLU A 83 21.84 3.45 -6.92
C GLU A 83 22.05 3.11 -8.40
N GLU A 84 21.61 4.01 -9.27
CA GLU A 84 21.84 3.89 -10.71
C GLU A 84 23.17 4.54 -11.04
N ASP A 85 23.96 3.90 -11.88
CA ASP A 85 25.18 4.51 -12.40
C ASP A 85 24.78 5.69 -13.31
N PRO A 86 25.18 6.93 -12.99
CA PRO A 86 24.83 8.08 -13.79
C PRO A 86 25.43 8.07 -15.21
N THR A 87 26.39 7.19 -15.46
CA THR A 87 27.03 7.03 -16.76
C THR A 87 26.30 6.05 -17.67
N GLU A 88 25.40 5.23 -17.13
CA GLU A 88 24.60 4.29 -17.90
C GLU A 88 23.23 4.89 -18.24
N PRO A 89 22.66 4.54 -19.42
CA PRO A 89 21.31 4.96 -19.76
C PRO A 89 20.32 4.36 -18.74
N THR A 90 19.43 5.19 -18.20
CA THR A 90 18.38 4.74 -17.27
C THR A 90 17.57 3.63 -17.92
N PRO A 91 17.50 2.43 -17.32
CA PRO A 91 16.75 1.32 -17.88
C PRO A 91 15.25 1.64 -17.91
N GLU A 92 14.57 1.14 -18.96
CA GLU A 92 13.11 1.24 -19.03
C GLU A 92 12.48 0.48 -17.85
N ARG A 93 11.65 1.17 -17.08
CA ARG A 93 11.07 0.62 -15.86
C ARG A 93 9.67 0.07 -16.09
N ASP A 94 9.42 -1.13 -15.56
CA ASP A 94 8.07 -1.69 -15.52
C ASP A 94 7.20 -0.86 -14.56
N SER A 95 6.28 -0.09 -15.11
CA SER A 95 5.30 0.70 -14.36
C SER A 95 4.01 -0.07 -14.05
N THR A 96 3.98 -1.36 -14.37
CA THR A 96 2.79 -2.20 -14.18
C THR A 96 2.48 -2.36 -12.69
N ILE A 97 1.29 -1.97 -12.30
CA ILE A 97 0.81 -2.14 -10.93
C ILE A 97 0.41 -3.61 -10.71
N LYS A 98 1.00 -4.25 -9.70
CA LYS A 98 0.71 -5.63 -9.31
C LYS A 98 0.29 -5.65 -7.83
N GLN A 99 -1.02 -5.68 -7.60
CA GLN A 99 -1.57 -5.83 -6.25
C GLN A 99 -1.28 -7.25 -5.73
N GLY A 100 -1.06 -7.37 -4.40
CA GLY A 100 -0.82 -8.65 -3.74
C GLY A 100 -2.07 -9.52 -3.60
N TYR A 101 -2.15 -10.29 -2.52
CA TYR A 101 -3.28 -11.20 -2.26
C TYR A 101 -4.62 -10.50 -2.42
N THR A 102 -5.62 -11.23 -2.98
CA THR A 102 -6.95 -10.74 -3.33
C THR A 102 -6.98 -9.62 -4.37
N GLY A 103 -5.85 -9.38 -5.07
CA GLY A 103 -5.79 -8.45 -6.19
C GLY A 103 -6.19 -7.02 -5.86
N GLY A 104 -6.69 -6.31 -6.87
CA GLY A 104 -7.16 -4.93 -6.79
C GLY A 104 -7.34 -4.31 -8.15
N ALA A 105 -7.91 -3.12 -8.20
CA ALA A 105 -8.18 -2.37 -9.42
C ALA A 105 -7.51 -0.98 -9.43
N THR A 106 -7.05 -0.48 -8.27
CA THR A 106 -6.54 0.88 -8.13
C THR A 106 -5.10 0.90 -7.63
N ARG A 107 -4.44 2.05 -7.76
CA ARG A 107 -3.10 2.29 -7.23
C ARG A 107 -3.06 2.25 -5.71
N PHE A 108 -4.03 2.90 -5.07
CA PHE A 108 -4.10 2.97 -3.62
C PHE A 108 -5.10 1.97 -3.07
N GLN A 109 -4.75 1.32 -2.00
CA GLN A 109 -5.64 0.47 -1.23
C GLN A 109 -5.50 0.80 0.26
N VAL A 110 -6.56 0.62 1.02
CA VAL A 110 -6.50 0.53 2.47
C VAL A 110 -6.56 -0.93 2.86
N ILE A 111 -5.71 -1.32 3.80
CA ILE A 111 -5.70 -2.63 4.42
C ILE A 111 -5.93 -2.48 5.91
N ALA A 112 -6.78 -3.35 6.47
CA ALA A 112 -6.96 -3.48 7.89
C ALA A 112 -6.85 -4.95 8.30
N ARG A 113 -6.39 -5.20 9.52
CA ARG A 113 -6.36 -6.53 10.11
C ARG A 113 -7.12 -6.54 11.42
N VAL A 114 -8.00 -7.52 11.55
CA VAL A 114 -8.70 -7.81 12.80
C VAL A 114 -8.59 -9.29 13.14
N MET A 115 -8.73 -9.64 14.39
CA MET A 115 -8.66 -11.04 14.82
C MET A 115 -9.64 -11.37 15.95
N GLN A 116 -9.91 -12.65 16.07
CA GLN A 116 -10.64 -13.22 17.20
C GLN A 116 -9.64 -13.59 18.31
N PRO A 117 -9.67 -12.95 19.48
CA PRO A 117 -8.64 -13.13 20.52
C PRO A 117 -8.45 -14.57 21.01
N PHE A 118 -9.57 -15.33 21.13
CA PHE A 118 -9.54 -16.67 21.72
C PHE A 118 -9.26 -17.79 20.71
N THR A 119 -9.40 -17.52 19.42
CA THR A 119 -9.21 -18.52 18.36
C THR A 119 -7.94 -18.28 17.57
N SER A 120 -7.34 -17.12 17.73
CA SER A 120 -6.17 -16.65 16.95
C SER A 120 -6.42 -16.64 15.45
N LEU A 121 -7.68 -16.57 15.01
CA LEU A 121 -8.03 -16.41 13.60
C LEU A 121 -7.97 -14.93 13.25
N GLY A 122 -7.08 -14.58 12.31
CA GLY A 122 -6.95 -13.26 11.76
C GLY A 122 -7.53 -13.14 10.35
N VAL A 123 -8.06 -11.98 10.02
CA VAL A 123 -8.48 -11.64 8.66
C VAL A 123 -7.92 -10.28 8.28
N ASN A 124 -7.30 -10.23 7.10
CA ASN A 124 -6.86 -9.02 6.45
C ASN A 124 -7.94 -8.59 5.46
N ILE A 125 -8.38 -7.37 5.58
CA ILE A 125 -9.42 -6.78 4.75
C ILE A 125 -8.76 -5.73 3.86
N LYS A 126 -8.96 -5.82 2.56
CA LYS A 126 -8.48 -4.84 1.58
C LYS A 126 -9.65 -4.14 0.91
N VAL A 127 -9.44 -2.89 0.58
CA VAL A 127 -10.37 -2.09 -0.20
C VAL A 127 -9.61 -1.21 -1.18
N ASP A 128 -10.12 -1.12 -2.39
CA ASP A 128 -9.60 -0.22 -3.41
C ASP A 128 -10.05 1.23 -3.10
N ILE A 129 -9.12 2.17 -3.21
CA ILE A 129 -9.40 3.60 -3.06
C ILE A 129 -9.45 4.21 -4.46
N ASP A 130 -10.56 4.80 -4.79
CA ASP A 130 -10.81 5.45 -6.07
C ASP A 130 -10.22 6.89 -6.12
N ASP A 131 -10.52 7.61 -7.19
CA ASP A 131 -10.03 8.97 -7.41
C ASP A 131 -10.54 9.98 -6.37
N SER A 132 -11.57 9.65 -5.59
CA SER A 132 -12.03 10.49 -4.48
C SER A 132 -11.03 10.56 -3.34
N MET A 133 -10.10 9.61 -3.28
CA MET A 133 -9.11 9.47 -2.21
C MET A 133 -9.74 9.49 -0.82
N ALA A 134 -10.94 8.89 -0.66
CA ALA A 134 -11.65 8.88 0.61
C ALA A 134 -12.41 7.56 0.83
N ILE A 135 -12.56 7.19 2.10
CA ILE A 135 -13.32 6.02 2.55
C ILE A 135 -13.95 6.30 3.91
N ASP A 136 -14.91 5.50 4.31
CA ASP A 136 -15.55 5.65 5.63
C ASP A 136 -14.61 5.26 6.77
N SER A 137 -14.65 6.03 7.86
CA SER A 137 -13.88 5.76 9.07
C SER A 137 -14.38 4.54 9.84
N TRP A 138 -13.46 3.77 10.39
CA TRP A 138 -13.72 2.68 11.34
C TRP A 138 -13.66 3.11 12.82
N CYS A 139 -13.41 4.40 13.12
CA CYS A 139 -13.30 4.88 14.50
C CYS A 139 -14.51 4.55 15.36
N SER A 140 -15.72 4.56 14.80
CA SER A 140 -16.95 4.19 15.50
C SER A 140 -17.06 2.68 15.74
N VAL A 141 -16.38 1.87 14.94
CA VAL A 141 -16.37 0.41 15.04
C VAL A 141 -15.25 -0.06 15.95
N TYR A 142 -14.03 0.40 15.69
CA TYR A 142 -12.81 0.06 16.44
C TYR A 142 -12.11 1.33 16.90
N ALA A 143 -12.07 1.59 18.19
CA ALA A 143 -11.43 2.79 18.73
C ALA A 143 -9.94 2.90 18.35
N GLY A 144 -9.26 1.76 18.18
CA GLY A 144 -7.86 1.73 17.73
C GLY A 144 -7.65 2.27 16.32
N ALA A 145 -8.67 2.31 15.47
CA ALA A 145 -8.57 2.84 14.11
C ALA A 145 -8.23 4.34 14.08
N ASN A 146 -8.57 5.08 15.11
CA ASN A 146 -8.37 6.53 15.17
C ASN A 146 -6.94 6.96 14.76
N TRP A 147 -5.93 6.42 15.42
CA TRP A 147 -4.55 6.81 15.14
C TRP A 147 -4.04 6.24 13.80
N HIS A 148 -4.45 5.04 13.44
CA HIS A 148 -4.08 4.41 12.18
C HIS A 148 -4.65 5.14 10.96
N GLU A 149 -5.89 5.63 11.07
CA GLU A 149 -6.51 6.43 10.02
C GLU A 149 -5.84 7.81 9.89
N ARG A 150 -5.48 8.46 11.00
CA ARG A 150 -4.70 9.70 10.98
C ARG A 150 -3.34 9.50 10.32
N GLU A 151 -2.61 8.43 10.69
CA GLU A 151 -1.34 8.08 10.05
C GLU A 151 -1.51 7.84 8.54
N THR A 152 -2.50 7.06 8.16
CA THR A 152 -2.80 6.77 6.75
C THR A 152 -3.17 8.03 5.99
N HIS A 153 -3.95 8.91 6.58
CA HIS A 153 -4.28 10.21 6.01
C HIS A 153 -3.04 11.07 5.78
N GLU A 154 -2.20 11.20 6.79
CA GLU A 154 -0.98 12.01 6.76
C GLU A 154 0.03 11.49 5.73
N MET A 155 0.23 10.17 5.68
CA MET A 155 1.26 9.53 4.86
C MET A 155 0.86 9.31 3.40
N PHE A 156 -0.43 9.10 3.11
CA PHE A 156 -0.92 8.76 1.77
C PHE A 156 -1.93 9.78 1.21
N GLY A 157 -2.50 10.65 2.03
CA GLY A 157 -3.53 11.60 1.62
C GLY A 157 -4.91 10.97 1.44
N ILE A 158 -5.17 9.83 2.09
CA ILE A 158 -6.47 9.17 2.05
C ILE A 158 -7.38 9.80 3.12
N GLY A 159 -8.55 10.28 2.72
CA GLY A 159 -9.55 10.83 3.64
C GLY A 159 -10.37 9.74 4.33
N PHE A 160 -10.82 10.00 5.56
CA PHE A 160 -11.68 9.08 6.32
C PHE A 160 -12.97 9.79 6.72
N ASN A 161 -14.05 9.50 6.00
CA ASN A 161 -15.36 10.11 6.24
C ASN A 161 -15.92 9.73 7.62
N GLY A 162 -16.26 10.75 8.42
CA GLY A 162 -16.75 10.53 9.78
C GLY A 162 -15.67 10.28 10.82
N HIS A 163 -14.39 10.44 10.49
CA HIS A 163 -13.33 10.49 11.49
C HIS A 163 -13.48 11.76 12.35
N PRO A 164 -13.34 11.67 13.68
CA PRO A 164 -13.56 12.81 14.57
C PRO A 164 -12.53 13.93 14.44
N ASP A 165 -11.28 13.60 14.07
CA ASP A 165 -10.17 14.57 14.05
C ASP A 165 -8.98 14.01 13.25
N LEU A 166 -8.83 14.39 11.96
CA LEU A 166 -7.77 13.94 11.04
C LEU A 166 -6.51 14.82 11.07
N ARG A 167 -6.23 15.53 12.14
CA ARG A 167 -4.98 16.31 12.24
C ARG A 167 -3.74 15.43 12.19
N ASN A 168 -2.63 15.99 11.71
CA ASN A 168 -1.34 15.32 11.63
C ASN A 168 -0.86 14.78 12.99
N MET A 169 -0.08 13.68 12.96
CA MET A 169 0.50 13.03 14.14
C MET A 169 2.03 13.15 14.18
N TYR A 170 2.68 12.99 13.04
CA TYR A 170 4.14 12.89 12.92
C TYR A 170 4.76 14.12 12.27
N LEU A 171 4.07 14.69 11.29
CA LEU A 171 4.61 15.76 10.46
C LEU A 171 4.13 17.12 10.98
N PRO A 172 4.93 18.18 10.79
CA PRO A 172 4.49 19.55 11.05
C PRO A 172 3.24 19.89 10.23
N SER A 173 2.45 20.84 10.72
CA SER A 173 1.21 21.23 10.05
C SER A 173 1.43 21.94 8.70
N ASP A 174 2.64 22.41 8.45
CA ASP A 174 3.10 23.06 7.22
C ASP A 174 3.83 22.12 6.26
N PHE A 175 3.89 20.82 6.59
CA PHE A 175 4.52 19.83 5.71
C PHE A 175 3.69 19.64 4.44
N GLU A 176 4.35 19.77 3.29
CA GLU A 176 3.71 19.60 1.99
C GLU A 176 3.98 18.21 1.41
N GLY A 177 2.92 17.52 0.98
CA GLY A 177 2.98 16.22 0.32
C GLY A 177 2.73 15.03 1.25
N PHE A 178 2.87 13.83 0.69
CA PHE A 178 2.54 12.56 1.34
C PHE A 178 3.74 11.60 1.25
N PRO A 179 4.54 11.48 2.31
CA PRO A 179 5.88 10.88 2.22
C PRO A 179 5.91 9.37 1.99
N LEU A 180 4.81 8.64 2.19
CA LEU A 180 4.77 7.20 1.89
C LEU A 180 4.24 6.87 0.49
N ARG A 181 3.87 7.86 -0.31
CA ARG A 181 3.61 7.64 -1.72
C ARG A 181 4.91 7.32 -2.46
N LYS A 182 4.86 6.39 -3.40
CA LYS A 182 6.03 5.93 -4.17
C LYS A 182 6.65 7.01 -5.07
N ASP A 183 5.86 7.99 -5.45
CA ASP A 183 6.29 9.14 -6.26
C ASP A 183 6.70 10.35 -5.42
N PHE A 184 6.66 10.25 -4.09
CA PHE A 184 7.16 11.32 -3.22
C PHE A 184 8.69 11.37 -3.26
N PRO A 185 9.31 12.52 -3.57
CA PRO A 185 10.76 12.64 -3.63
C PRO A 185 11.36 12.57 -2.22
N LEU A 186 12.20 11.56 -1.96
CA LEU A 186 12.88 11.40 -0.68
C LEU A 186 14.03 12.41 -0.47
N LEU A 187 14.54 12.97 -1.55
CA LEU A 187 15.60 13.96 -1.53
C LEU A 187 15.04 15.36 -1.76
N ALA A 188 15.31 16.29 -0.86
CA ALA A 188 14.89 17.69 -0.98
C ALA A 188 15.56 18.42 -2.15
N ARG A 189 16.57 17.81 -2.79
CA ARG A 189 17.29 18.35 -3.94
C ARG A 189 17.47 17.24 -4.97
N ILE A 190 17.38 17.59 -6.25
CA ILE A 190 17.88 16.73 -7.32
C ILE A 190 19.39 16.61 -7.06
N VAL A 191 19.83 15.41 -6.69
CA VAL A 191 21.27 15.13 -6.59
C VAL A 191 21.79 15.11 -8.00
N LYS A 192 22.63 16.09 -8.34
CA LYS A 192 23.37 16.04 -9.59
C LYS A 192 24.24 14.78 -9.57
N PRO A 193 24.29 14.01 -10.68
CA PRO A 193 25.15 12.83 -10.76
C PRO A 193 26.59 13.21 -10.37
N TRP A 194 27.15 12.49 -9.43
CA TRP A 194 28.56 12.68 -9.06
C TRP A 194 29.42 11.63 -9.79
N PRO A 195 30.59 12.00 -10.34
CA PRO A 195 31.24 13.31 -10.45
C PRO A 195 30.72 14.13 -11.63
N GLY A 196 29.50 13.84 -12.04
CA GLY A 196 29.01 14.12 -13.35
C GLY A 196 29.08 15.55 -13.82
N ILE A 197 28.97 16.51 -13.01
CA ILE A 197 29.07 17.88 -13.50
C ILE A 197 29.31 18.74 -12.28
N VAL A 198 30.48 18.61 -11.76
CA VAL A 198 31.09 19.78 -11.12
C VAL A 198 31.23 20.79 -12.25
N ASP A 199 30.80 22.05 -12.02
CA ASP A 199 31.32 23.14 -12.83
C ASP A 199 32.85 23.09 -12.66
N VAL A 200 33.50 22.41 -13.57
CA VAL A 200 34.94 22.45 -13.66
C VAL A 200 35.20 23.88 -14.10
N GLU A 201 35.73 24.69 -13.22
CA GLU A 201 36.24 25.96 -13.64
C GLU A 201 37.17 25.67 -14.83
N PRO A 202 36.96 26.32 -15.98
CA PRO A 202 37.82 26.10 -17.14
C PRO A 202 39.28 26.34 -16.70
N LEU A 203 40.13 25.41 -17.06
CA LEU A 203 41.56 25.57 -16.77
C LEU A 203 42.03 26.90 -17.35
N PRO A 204 42.87 27.63 -16.63
CA PRO A 204 43.44 28.88 -17.18
C PRO A 204 44.13 28.59 -18.53
N GLY A 205 43.54 29.08 -19.62
CA GLY A 205 44.00 28.84 -20.99
C GLY A 205 42.98 28.15 -21.91
N ASP A 206 41.88 27.61 -21.44
CA ASP A 206 40.85 27.00 -22.28
C ASP A 206 39.98 28.04 -23.02
N ASP A 207 40.01 29.28 -22.58
CA ASP A 207 39.26 30.40 -23.21
C ASP A 207 39.86 30.90 -24.54
N GLU A 208 41.06 30.42 -24.93
CA GLU A 208 41.73 30.90 -26.13
C GLU A 208 41.37 30.11 -27.41
N GLN A 209 40.58 29.00 -27.31
CA GLN A 209 40.28 28.15 -28.48
C GLN A 209 38.92 28.42 -29.12
N GLU A 210 38.02 29.19 -28.51
CA GLU A 210 36.73 29.51 -29.14
C GLU A 210 36.76 30.79 -30.01
N GLY A 211 37.90 31.46 -30.15
CA GLY A 211 38.02 32.72 -30.88
C GLY A 211 38.49 32.62 -32.34
N GLU A 212 38.89 31.46 -32.86
CA GLU A 212 39.49 31.34 -34.21
C GLU A 212 38.64 30.57 -35.25
N ALA A 213 37.33 30.42 -35.03
CA ALA A 213 36.42 29.87 -36.05
C ALA A 213 35.35 30.90 -36.41
N SER A 214 35.73 31.95 -37.10
CA SER A 214 34.83 32.89 -37.80
C SER A 214 35.21 33.01 -39.25
#